data_c577b6a840746389917e3db1108ee0ea
#
_entry.id   c577b6a840746389917e3db1108ee0ea
#
_cell.length_a   1.000
_cell.length_b   1.000
_cell.length_c   1.000
_cell.angle_alpha   90.00
_cell.angle_beta   90.00
_cell.angle_gamma   90.00
#
_symmetry.space_group_name_H-M   'P 1'
#
loop_
_entity.id
_entity.type
_entity.pdbx_description
1 polymer ?
#
loop_
_entity_poly.entity_id
_entity_poly.type
_entity_poly.pdbx_seq_one_letter_code
_entity_poly.pdbx_strand_id
1 'polypeptide(L)'
;NWKKRMGSKVDFAAGGIVLIDNKVLLVKNRLRKEYKEYYDSGFWGFPKGHMEEGESPLKAAEREVFEETGFKVKCISEKPIAESRYTIEYGETIEKTVWFYEMEVIEEFVKEPDEEIEEIAIVSQEKGLELLTYDEDKKILKYVFNK
;
A
#
# COMPACT_ATOMS: atom_id res chain seq x y z
N ASN A 1 18.68 19.28 2.06
CA ASN A 1 19.75 18.33 2.31
C ASN A 1 20.50 18.02 1.02
N TRP A 2 21.55 17.22 1.10
CA TRP A 2 22.38 16.91 -0.07
C TRP A 2 21.62 16.23 -1.21
N LYS A 3 20.61 15.41 -0.90
CA LYS A 3 19.79 14.73 -1.90
C LYS A 3 18.98 15.73 -2.72
N LYS A 4 18.43 16.74 -2.09
CA LYS A 4 17.73 17.80 -2.80
C LYS A 4 18.67 18.57 -3.73
N ARG A 5 19.90 18.82 -3.26
CA ARG A 5 20.91 19.50 -4.07
C ARG A 5 21.34 18.68 -5.28
N MET A 6 21.21 17.34 -5.20
CA MET A 6 21.53 16.42 -6.29
C MET A 6 20.32 16.13 -7.19
N GLY A 7 19.20 16.84 -6.99
CA GLY A 7 17.99 16.61 -7.79
C GLY A 7 17.16 15.43 -7.30
N SER A 8 17.45 14.90 -6.10
CA SER A 8 16.68 13.83 -5.51
C SER A 8 15.55 14.38 -4.65
N LYS A 9 14.44 13.66 -4.62
CA LYS A 9 13.32 13.91 -3.71
C LYS A 9 13.13 12.73 -2.79
N VAL A 10 12.56 12.99 -1.62
CA VAL A 10 12.16 11.95 -0.67
C VAL A 10 10.65 12.01 -0.54
N ASP A 11 10.00 10.85 -0.65
CA ASP A 11 8.56 10.75 -0.58
C ASP A 11 8.17 9.69 0.44
N PHE A 12 7.12 9.96 1.21
CA PHE A 12 6.66 9.06 2.27
C PHE A 12 5.20 8.69 2.06
N ALA A 13 4.91 7.40 2.27
CA ALA A 13 3.56 6.88 2.19
C ALA A 13 3.33 5.92 3.35
N ALA A 14 2.08 5.63 3.63
CA ALA A 14 1.70 4.69 4.68
C ALA A 14 0.52 3.86 4.20
N GLY A 15 0.45 2.63 4.69
CA GLY A 15 -0.62 1.73 4.28
C GLY A 15 -0.83 0.62 5.29
N GLY A 16 -1.66 -0.34 4.92
CA GLY A 16 -2.10 -1.37 5.83
C GLY A 16 -1.97 -2.78 5.31
N ILE A 17 -1.55 -3.66 6.21
CA ILE A 17 -1.66 -5.11 6.04
C ILE A 17 -2.89 -5.50 6.86
N VAL A 18 -4.01 -5.56 6.18
CA VAL A 18 -5.31 -5.80 6.82
C VAL A 18 -5.60 -7.29 6.81
N LEU A 19 -5.62 -7.90 7.98
CA LEU A 19 -5.85 -9.34 8.12
C LEU A 19 -7.28 -9.61 8.54
N ILE A 20 -7.94 -10.52 7.83
CA ILE A 20 -9.32 -10.92 8.04
C ILE A 20 -9.38 -12.44 7.98
N ASP A 21 -9.56 -13.11 9.14
CA ASP A 21 -9.69 -14.58 9.20
C ASP A 21 -8.61 -15.32 8.41
N ASN A 22 -7.34 -14.98 8.66
CA ASN A 22 -6.17 -15.57 7.98
C ASN A 22 -6.09 -15.24 6.48
N LYS A 23 -6.80 -14.19 6.05
CA LYS A 23 -6.73 -13.66 4.70
C LYS A 23 -6.23 -12.23 4.74
N VAL A 24 -5.82 -11.73 3.61
CA VAL A 24 -5.28 -10.37 3.48
C VAL A 24 -6.09 -9.58 2.46
N LEU A 25 -6.27 -8.30 2.75
CA LEU A 25 -6.96 -7.36 1.86
C LEU A 25 -5.95 -6.73 0.90
N LEU A 26 -6.15 -6.94 -0.38
CA LEU A 26 -5.31 -6.39 -1.44
C LEU A 26 -6.14 -5.50 -2.36
N VAL A 27 -5.46 -4.58 -3.04
CA VAL A 27 -6.08 -3.70 -4.02
C VAL A 27 -5.38 -3.81 -5.36
N LYS A 28 -6.15 -3.71 -6.43
CA LYS A 28 -5.61 -3.61 -7.79
C LYS A 28 -5.74 -2.16 -8.22
N ASN A 29 -4.61 -1.52 -8.43
CA ASN A 29 -4.58 -0.14 -8.90
C ASN A 29 -4.85 -0.10 -10.39
N ARG A 30 -5.72 0.84 -10.80
CA ARG A 30 -6.05 1.02 -12.20
C ARG A 30 -4.82 1.51 -12.97
N LEU A 31 -4.59 0.96 -14.13
CA LEU A 31 -3.45 1.34 -14.96
C LEU A 31 -3.66 2.76 -15.50
N ARG A 32 -2.68 3.64 -15.25
CA ARG A 32 -2.71 5.00 -15.77
C ARG A 32 -2.53 5.01 -17.28
N LYS A 33 -3.13 5.98 -17.96
CA LYS A 33 -3.06 6.11 -19.42
C LYS A 33 -1.63 6.09 -19.94
N GLU A 34 -0.71 6.80 -19.28
CA GLU A 34 0.68 6.92 -19.72
C GLU A 34 1.45 5.61 -19.66
N TYR A 35 0.93 4.60 -18.96
CA TYR A 35 1.57 3.30 -18.83
C TYR A 35 0.91 2.21 -19.68
N LYS A 36 -0.21 2.49 -20.34
CA LYS A 36 -0.92 1.48 -21.12
C LYS A 36 -0.10 0.90 -22.27
N GLU A 37 0.86 1.66 -22.76
CA GLU A 37 1.77 1.23 -23.82
C GLU A 37 2.75 0.15 -23.33
N TYR A 38 3.06 0.15 -22.05
CA TYR A 38 4.11 -0.70 -21.46
C TYR A 38 3.56 -1.87 -20.64
N TYR A 39 2.33 -1.79 -20.18
CA TYR A 39 1.74 -2.78 -19.28
C TYR A 39 0.32 -3.15 -19.72
N ASP A 40 -0.03 -4.42 -19.54
CA ASP A 40 -1.34 -4.95 -19.96
C ASP A 40 -2.42 -4.77 -18.91
N SER A 41 -2.05 -4.64 -17.63
CA SER A 41 -3.02 -4.54 -16.55
C SER A 41 -2.49 -3.70 -15.41
N GLY A 42 -3.38 -3.34 -14.47
CA GLY A 42 -3.01 -2.63 -13.25
C GLY A 42 -2.18 -3.48 -12.30
N PHE A 43 -1.79 -2.88 -11.19
CA PHE A 43 -0.87 -3.47 -10.24
C PHE A 43 -1.58 -3.83 -8.93
N TRP A 44 -1.31 -5.05 -8.44
CA TRP A 44 -1.81 -5.51 -7.16
C TRP A 44 -0.83 -5.18 -6.04
N GLY A 45 -1.33 -4.65 -4.94
CA GLY A 45 -0.53 -4.35 -3.77
C GLY A 45 -1.38 -4.21 -2.52
N PHE A 46 -0.73 -3.81 -1.43
CA PHE A 46 -1.43 -3.45 -0.22
C PHE A 46 -2.00 -2.04 -0.36
N PRO A 47 -3.17 -1.75 0.24
CA PRO A 47 -3.71 -0.39 0.21
C PRO A 47 -2.75 0.57 0.92
N LYS A 48 -2.45 1.68 0.29
CA LYS A 48 -1.49 2.68 0.77
C LYS A 48 -1.64 3.99 0.02
N GLY A 49 -1.11 5.05 0.57
CA GLY A 49 -1.07 6.34 -0.12
C GLY A 49 -0.22 7.35 0.61
N HIS A 50 -0.14 8.53 0.03
CA HIS A 50 0.71 9.61 0.52
C HIS A 50 0.24 10.17 1.85
N MET A 51 1.20 10.53 2.70
CA MET A 51 0.90 11.22 3.94
C MET A 51 0.55 12.67 3.65
N GLU A 52 -0.40 13.20 4.41
CA GLU A 52 -0.76 14.61 4.36
C GLU A 52 0.05 15.37 5.41
N GLU A 53 0.21 16.67 5.19
CA GLU A 53 0.94 17.51 6.12
C GLU A 53 0.30 17.47 7.51
N GLY A 54 1.13 17.31 8.54
CA GLY A 54 0.67 17.24 9.92
C GLY A 54 0.09 15.89 10.34
N GLU A 55 -0.01 14.95 9.44
CA GLU A 55 -0.57 13.64 9.70
C GLU A 55 0.52 12.66 10.16
N SER A 56 0.24 11.85 11.19
CA SER A 56 1.17 10.79 11.57
C SER A 56 1.11 9.63 10.56
N PRO A 57 2.17 8.83 10.44
CA PRO A 57 2.13 7.67 9.55
C PRO A 57 0.97 6.71 9.87
N LEU A 58 0.69 6.48 11.16
CA LEU A 58 -0.39 5.59 11.58
C LEU A 58 -1.75 6.11 11.09
N LYS A 59 -2.01 7.40 11.28
CA LYS A 59 -3.28 8.00 10.85
C LYS A 59 -3.39 8.04 9.34
N ALA A 60 -2.30 8.34 8.64
CA ALA A 60 -2.26 8.28 7.19
C ALA A 60 -2.59 6.88 6.69
N ALA A 61 -2.02 5.85 7.33
CA ALA A 61 -2.28 4.46 6.96
C ALA A 61 -3.76 4.12 7.10
N GLU A 62 -4.37 4.46 8.23
CA GLU A 62 -5.80 4.18 8.45
C GLU A 62 -6.67 4.93 7.43
N ARG A 63 -6.37 6.18 7.16
CA ARG A 63 -7.10 6.99 6.20
C ARG A 63 -6.99 6.44 4.78
N GLU A 64 -5.77 6.12 4.36
CA GLU A 64 -5.54 5.62 3.00
C GLU A 64 -6.21 4.26 2.77
N VAL A 65 -6.15 3.36 3.75
CA VAL A 65 -6.85 2.08 3.64
C VAL A 65 -8.35 2.31 3.48
N PHE A 66 -8.92 3.21 4.29
CA PHE A 66 -10.34 3.53 4.19
C PHE A 66 -10.70 4.11 2.81
N GLU A 67 -9.92 5.07 2.33
CA GLU A 67 -10.17 5.69 1.02
C GLU A 67 -10.10 4.67 -0.12
N GLU A 68 -9.08 3.82 -0.11
CA GLU A 68 -8.86 2.87 -1.21
C GLU A 68 -9.78 1.67 -1.17
N THR A 69 -10.20 1.22 0.00
CA THR A 69 -10.98 -0.03 0.12
C THR A 69 -12.42 0.15 0.57
N GLY A 70 -12.71 1.26 1.23
CA GLY A 70 -14.01 1.45 1.86
C GLY A 70 -14.16 0.70 3.17
N PHE A 71 -13.08 0.10 3.67
CA PHE A 71 -13.08 -0.62 4.94
C PHE A 71 -12.60 0.28 6.06
N LYS A 72 -13.40 0.39 7.10
CA LYS A 72 -13.00 1.10 8.31
C LYS A 72 -12.10 0.19 9.12
N VAL A 73 -10.88 0.65 9.41
CA VAL A 73 -9.84 -0.17 10.00
C VAL A 73 -9.19 0.51 11.19
N LYS A 74 -8.47 -0.29 11.97
CA LYS A 74 -7.72 0.18 13.12
C LYS A 74 -6.37 -0.54 13.18
N CYS A 75 -5.30 0.23 13.38
CA CYS A 75 -3.98 -0.36 13.60
C CYS A 75 -3.96 -1.08 14.94
N ILE A 76 -3.39 -2.30 14.96
CA ILE A 76 -3.31 -3.08 16.19
C ILE A 76 -2.06 -2.76 17.01
N SER A 77 -1.12 -1.98 16.45
CA SER A 77 0.09 -1.53 17.14
C SER A 77 0.44 -0.13 16.65
N GLU A 78 1.11 0.62 17.49
CA GLU A 78 1.61 1.94 17.13
C GLU A 78 2.84 1.89 16.22
N LYS A 79 3.46 0.72 16.10
CA LYS A 79 4.64 0.53 15.26
C LYS A 79 4.27 -0.14 13.95
N PRO A 80 4.89 0.27 12.83
CA PRO A 80 4.66 -0.44 11.57
C PRO A 80 5.21 -1.86 11.67
N ILE A 81 4.54 -2.78 10.96
CA ILE A 81 4.96 -4.17 10.90
C ILE A 81 6.01 -4.38 9.82
N ALA A 82 6.05 -3.50 8.81
CA ALA A 82 7.00 -3.61 7.71
C ALA A 82 7.27 -2.24 7.11
N GLU A 83 8.40 -2.13 6.44
CA GLU A 83 8.80 -0.93 5.73
C GLU A 83 9.32 -1.33 4.36
N SER A 84 8.93 -0.60 3.34
CA SER A 84 9.43 -0.80 1.98
C SER A 84 10.12 0.48 1.53
N ARG A 85 11.32 0.35 0.94
CA ARG A 85 12.06 1.48 0.38
C ARG A 85 12.42 1.17 -1.06
N TYR A 86 12.16 2.10 -1.94
CA TYR A 86 12.53 1.94 -3.34
C TYR A 86 12.76 3.29 -3.98
N THR A 87 13.44 3.27 -5.12
CA THR A 87 13.78 4.47 -5.87
C THR A 87 13.01 4.47 -7.17
N ILE A 88 12.41 5.61 -7.48
CA ILE A 88 11.73 5.84 -8.76
C ILE A 88 12.56 6.85 -9.52
N GLU A 89 12.91 6.54 -10.77
CA GLU A 89 13.63 7.46 -11.64
C GLU A 89 12.72 7.90 -12.78
N TYR A 90 12.30 9.17 -12.70
CA TYR A 90 11.38 9.77 -13.65
C TYR A 90 11.80 11.20 -13.92
N GLY A 91 12.88 11.36 -14.70
CA GLY A 91 13.46 12.67 -14.90
C GLY A 91 14.17 13.21 -13.67
N GLU A 92 13.74 12.79 -12.50
CA GLU A 92 14.38 13.07 -11.22
C GLU A 92 14.35 11.79 -10.39
N THR A 93 15.21 11.69 -9.42
CA THR A 93 15.27 10.53 -8.54
C THR A 93 14.36 10.77 -7.33
N ILE A 94 13.42 9.84 -7.11
CA ILE A 94 12.52 9.88 -5.96
C ILE A 94 12.81 8.67 -5.09
N GLU A 95 13.23 8.91 -3.86
CA GLU A 95 13.40 7.84 -2.87
C GLU A 95 12.11 7.73 -2.08
N LYS A 96 11.43 6.61 -2.20
CA LYS A 96 10.14 6.39 -1.56
C LYS A 96 10.24 5.42 -0.40
N THR A 97 9.67 5.79 0.73
CA THR A 97 9.53 4.95 1.90
C THR A 97 8.05 4.75 2.18
N VAL A 98 7.66 3.49 2.37
CA VAL A 98 6.28 3.16 2.72
C VAL A 98 6.30 2.40 4.04
N TRP A 99 5.52 2.87 5.01
CA TRP A 99 5.32 2.17 6.28
C TRP A 99 4.00 1.44 6.25
N PHE A 100 4.04 0.13 6.54
CA PHE A 100 2.84 -0.70 6.60
C PHE A 100 2.52 -1.06 8.04
N TYR A 101 1.25 -0.89 8.41
CA TYR A 101 0.74 -1.21 9.75
C TYR A 101 -0.18 -2.40 9.66
N GLU A 102 -0.04 -3.33 10.60
CA GLU A 102 -1.00 -4.42 10.71
C GLU A 102 -2.32 -3.86 11.23
N MET A 103 -3.43 -4.21 10.60
CA MET A 103 -4.73 -3.64 10.91
C MET A 103 -5.81 -4.70 11.03
N GLU A 104 -6.79 -4.41 11.87
CA GLU A 104 -8.03 -5.17 11.94
C GLU A 104 -9.17 -4.35 11.36
N VAL A 105 -10.21 -5.01 10.88
CA VAL A 105 -11.39 -4.36 10.31
C VAL A 105 -12.38 -4.03 11.42
N ILE A 106 -12.85 -2.78 11.43
CA ILE A 106 -13.93 -2.34 12.31
C ILE A 106 -15.26 -2.52 11.58
N GLU A 107 -15.33 -2.13 10.32
CA GLU A 107 -16.55 -2.22 9.51
C GLU A 107 -16.20 -2.38 8.05
N GLU A 108 -16.83 -3.34 7.37
CA GLU A 108 -16.60 -3.62 5.96
C GLU A 108 -17.54 -2.78 5.07
N PHE A 109 -17.10 -2.49 3.85
CA PHE A 109 -17.91 -1.88 2.80
C PHE A 109 -18.69 -0.63 3.23
N VAL A 110 -18.01 0.29 3.94
CA VAL A 110 -18.63 1.53 4.41
C VAL A 110 -18.86 2.51 3.24
N LYS A 111 -17.97 2.49 2.26
CA LYS A 111 -18.08 3.30 1.05
C LYS A 111 -17.47 2.54 -0.13
N GLU A 112 -17.69 3.02 -1.34
CA GLU A 112 -17.03 2.47 -2.51
C GLU A 112 -15.53 2.81 -2.49
N PRO A 113 -14.67 1.93 -3.03
CA PRO A 113 -13.25 2.26 -3.21
C PRO A 113 -13.08 3.49 -4.09
N ASP A 114 -11.95 4.18 -3.92
CA ASP A 114 -11.60 5.30 -4.78
C ASP A 114 -11.53 4.88 -6.24
N GLU A 115 -11.78 5.83 -7.14
CA GLU A 115 -11.82 5.59 -8.58
C GLU A 115 -10.53 4.96 -9.13
N GLU A 116 -9.40 5.27 -8.54
CA GLU A 116 -8.10 4.70 -8.95
C GLU A 116 -7.95 3.23 -8.62
N ILE A 117 -8.84 2.67 -7.78
CA ILE A 117 -8.83 1.26 -7.43
C ILE A 117 -9.80 0.51 -8.35
N GLU A 118 -9.25 -0.41 -9.13
CA GLU A 118 -10.04 -1.20 -10.07
C GLU A 118 -10.75 -2.35 -9.38
N GLU A 119 -10.11 -2.95 -8.37
CA GLU A 119 -10.62 -4.15 -7.71
C GLU A 119 -10.03 -4.26 -6.30
N ILE A 120 -10.78 -4.83 -5.38
CA ILE A 120 -10.27 -5.25 -4.07
C ILE A 120 -10.45 -6.76 -3.95
N ALA A 121 -9.58 -7.40 -3.17
CA ALA A 121 -9.64 -8.85 -2.95
C ALA A 121 -9.26 -9.17 -1.52
N ILE A 122 -9.96 -10.13 -0.94
CA ILE A 122 -9.64 -10.67 0.38
C ILE A 122 -9.25 -12.12 0.12
N VAL A 123 -7.96 -12.41 0.24
CA VAL A 123 -7.41 -13.67 -0.25
C VAL A 123 -6.46 -14.33 0.76
N SER A 124 -6.26 -15.64 0.59
CA SER A 124 -5.27 -16.38 1.37
C SER A 124 -3.86 -15.90 1.07
N GLN A 125 -2.90 -16.27 1.93
CA GLN A 125 -1.49 -15.98 1.66
C GLN A 125 -1.06 -16.52 0.30
N GLU A 126 -1.43 -17.77 -0.01
CA GLU A 126 -1.07 -18.40 -1.27
C GLU A 126 -1.59 -17.60 -2.47
N LYS A 127 -2.86 -17.23 -2.46
CA LYS A 127 -3.45 -16.44 -3.53
C LYS A 127 -2.84 -15.05 -3.58
N GLY A 128 -2.57 -14.45 -2.44
CA GLY A 128 -1.93 -13.13 -2.36
C GLY A 128 -0.56 -13.13 -3.02
N LEU A 129 0.22 -14.20 -2.82
CA LEU A 129 1.54 -14.33 -3.46
C LEU A 129 1.42 -14.46 -4.97
N GLU A 130 0.35 -15.04 -5.48
CA GLU A 130 0.09 -15.09 -6.92
C GLU A 130 -0.32 -13.72 -7.47
N LEU A 131 -1.14 -12.98 -6.73
CA LEU A 131 -1.67 -11.70 -7.19
C LEU A 131 -0.67 -10.56 -7.13
N LEU A 132 0.07 -10.44 -6.02
CA LEU A 132 0.97 -9.31 -5.80
C LEU A 132 1.93 -9.11 -6.95
N THR A 133 2.00 -7.89 -7.44
CA THR A 133 2.83 -7.56 -8.61
C THR A 133 4.31 -7.51 -8.27
N TYR A 134 4.66 -6.96 -7.10
CA TYR A 134 6.05 -6.70 -6.74
C TYR A 134 6.61 -7.71 -5.76
N ASP A 135 7.85 -8.15 -6.01
CA ASP A 135 8.53 -9.13 -5.15
C ASP A 135 8.69 -8.62 -3.72
N GLU A 136 8.90 -7.33 -3.54
CA GLU A 136 9.04 -6.73 -2.21
C GLU A 136 7.77 -6.92 -1.38
N ASP A 137 6.61 -6.73 -2.00
CA ASP A 137 5.32 -6.95 -1.33
C ASP A 137 5.12 -8.42 -1.00
N LYS A 138 5.56 -9.32 -1.87
CA LYS A 138 5.49 -10.77 -1.61
C LYS A 138 6.33 -11.14 -0.38
N LYS A 139 7.51 -10.55 -0.24
CA LYS A 139 8.38 -10.77 0.92
C LYS A 139 7.68 -10.29 2.21
N ILE A 140 7.06 -9.13 2.15
CA ILE A 140 6.32 -8.57 3.29
C ILE A 140 5.17 -9.51 3.68
N LEU A 141 4.43 -9.99 2.69
CA LEU A 141 3.30 -10.91 2.94
C LEU A 141 3.77 -12.19 3.63
N LYS A 142 4.85 -12.78 3.15
CA LYS A 142 5.42 -13.98 3.78
C LYS A 142 5.84 -13.71 5.22
N TYR A 143 6.50 -12.59 5.45
CA TYR A 143 6.91 -12.20 6.79
C TYR A 143 5.73 -12.09 7.75
N VAL A 144 4.68 -11.41 7.31
CA VAL A 144 3.50 -11.17 8.15
C VAL A 144 2.80 -12.47 8.54
N PHE A 145 2.68 -13.41 7.61
CA PHE A 145 2.01 -14.69 7.88
C PHE A 145 2.88 -15.69 8.63
N ASN A 146 4.19 -15.48 8.69
CA ASN A 146 5.12 -16.40 9.34
C ASN A 146 5.66 -15.92 10.68
N LYS A 147 5.26 -14.74 11.13
CA LYS A 147 5.76 -14.22 12.40
C LYS A 147 5.02 -14.82 13.61
#